data_a15732c15c62d052d718be33b997053a
#
_entry.id   a15732c15c62d052d718be33b997053a
#
_cell.length_a   1.000
_cell.length_b   1.000
_cell.length_c   1.000
_cell.angle_alpha   90.00
_cell.angle_beta   90.00
_cell.angle_gamma   90.00
#
_symmetry.space_group_name_H-M   'P 1'
#
loop_
_entity.id
_entity.type
_entity.pdbx_description
1 polymer ?
#
loop_
_entity_poly.entity_id
_entity_poly.type
_entity_poly.pdbx_seq_one_letter_code
_entity_poly.pdbx_strand_id
1 'polypeptide(L)'
;MMVTLKRTTSQDSDFNYLVTLLNKDLAEADGEILHAFYKQFNHTDKYNHIIVAYSDEKPIGCGAIKPFDDNTVEIKRMFVLQDERGKSVATKLLDALENWAKELGYFYCVLETGKKQKAAISFYTSYGYQRIPNYGQYKNIENSLCFKHNIK
;
A
#
# COMPACT_ATOMS: atom_id res chain seq x y z
N MET A 1 -21.11 2.42 -10.29
CA MET A 1 -19.92 3.29 -10.20
C MET A 1 -18.81 2.70 -11.04
N MET A 2 -18.24 3.51 -11.92
CA MET A 2 -17.09 3.07 -12.73
C MET A 2 -15.80 3.52 -12.05
N VAL A 3 -14.91 2.56 -11.79
CA VAL A 3 -13.60 2.84 -11.25
C VAL A 3 -12.57 2.67 -12.36
N THR A 4 -11.75 3.71 -12.58
CA THR A 4 -10.64 3.65 -13.52
C THR A 4 -9.33 3.72 -12.76
N LEU A 5 -8.30 3.08 -13.31
CA LEU A 5 -6.98 3.01 -12.69
C LEU A 5 -5.95 3.63 -13.62
N LYS A 6 -5.05 4.43 -13.05
CA LYS A 6 -3.99 5.10 -13.82
C LYS A 6 -2.64 4.74 -13.23
N ARG A 7 -1.73 4.26 -14.08
CA ARG A 7 -0.31 4.08 -13.72
C ARG A 7 0.38 5.43 -13.79
N THR A 8 1.13 5.77 -12.74
CA THR A 8 1.77 7.08 -12.63
C THR A 8 3.00 6.99 -11.73
N THR A 9 3.52 8.15 -11.31
CA THR A 9 4.70 8.24 -10.44
C THR A 9 4.41 9.17 -9.26
N SER A 10 5.38 9.29 -8.36
CA SER A 10 5.28 10.16 -7.19
C SER A 10 5.21 11.66 -7.53
N GLN A 11 5.36 12.03 -8.81
CA GLN A 11 5.14 13.40 -9.28
C GLN A 11 3.64 13.74 -9.45
N ASP A 12 2.77 12.75 -9.39
CA ASP A 12 1.34 12.92 -9.61
C ASP A 12 0.68 13.67 -8.45
N SER A 13 -0.01 14.77 -8.75
CA SER A 13 -0.63 15.60 -7.72
C SER A 13 -1.79 14.90 -7.01
N ASP A 14 -2.54 14.06 -7.71
CA ASP A 14 -3.63 13.29 -7.10
C ASP A 14 -3.10 12.25 -6.12
N PHE A 15 -2.00 11.60 -6.47
CA PHE A 15 -1.32 10.70 -5.54
C PHE A 15 -0.88 11.46 -4.29
N ASN A 16 -0.24 12.61 -4.46
CA ASN A 16 0.26 13.40 -3.32
C ASN A 16 -0.87 13.87 -2.41
N TYR A 17 -2.01 14.22 -3.00
CA TYR A 17 -3.21 14.57 -2.24
C TYR A 17 -3.68 13.38 -1.39
N LEU A 18 -3.78 12.19 -2.00
CA LEU A 18 -4.23 10.98 -1.29
C LEU A 18 -3.25 10.58 -0.18
N VAL A 19 -1.94 10.76 -0.40
CA VAL A 19 -0.93 10.48 0.62
C VAL A 19 -1.10 11.38 1.84
N THR A 20 -1.49 12.63 1.65
CA THR A 20 -1.79 13.54 2.76
C THR A 20 -2.89 12.97 3.65
N LEU A 21 -3.95 12.42 3.05
CA LEU A 21 -5.05 11.79 3.77
C LEU A 21 -4.63 10.48 4.43
N LEU A 22 -3.82 9.68 3.74
CA LEU A 22 -3.28 8.44 4.29
C LEU A 22 -2.45 8.71 5.55
N ASN A 23 -1.57 9.69 5.50
CA ASN A 23 -0.73 10.04 6.65
C ASN A 23 -1.58 10.47 7.84
N LYS A 24 -2.68 11.18 7.60
CA LYS A 24 -3.61 11.56 8.65
C LYS A 24 -4.27 10.33 9.29
N ASP A 25 -4.74 9.38 8.47
CA ASP A 25 -5.33 8.13 8.95
C ASP A 25 -4.33 7.33 9.80
N LEU A 26 -3.09 7.22 9.35
CA LEU A 26 -2.05 6.49 10.06
C LEU A 26 -1.73 7.13 11.40
N ALA A 27 -1.67 8.46 11.44
CA ALA A 27 -1.41 9.18 12.68
C ALA A 27 -2.51 8.94 13.71
N GLU A 28 -3.77 8.92 13.28
CA GLU A 28 -4.91 8.65 14.14
C GLU A 28 -4.91 7.21 14.67
N ALA A 29 -4.55 6.24 13.81
CA ALA A 29 -4.55 4.83 14.19
C ALA A 29 -3.38 4.46 15.10
N ASP A 30 -2.18 4.97 14.81
CA ASP A 30 -0.95 4.58 15.52
C ASP A 30 -0.62 5.47 16.70
N GLY A 31 -1.18 6.69 16.77
CA GLY A 31 -0.79 7.69 17.75
C GLY A 31 0.46 8.45 17.32
N GLU A 32 0.72 9.57 17.98
CA GLU A 32 1.78 10.50 17.55
C GLU A 32 3.19 9.89 17.58
N ILE A 33 3.50 9.12 18.61
CA ILE A 33 4.85 8.56 18.77
C ILE A 33 5.14 7.53 17.69
N LEU A 34 4.22 6.58 17.49
CA LEU A 34 4.41 5.56 16.44
C LEU A 34 4.38 6.17 15.06
N HIS A 35 3.51 7.15 14.82
CA HIS A 35 3.44 7.83 13.52
C HIS A 35 4.76 8.51 13.19
N ALA A 36 5.33 9.24 14.14
CA ALA A 36 6.62 9.92 13.95
C ALA A 36 7.74 8.91 13.66
N PHE A 37 7.71 7.76 14.34
CA PHE A 37 8.68 6.69 14.12
C PHE A 37 8.58 6.13 12.70
N TYR A 38 7.36 5.74 12.26
CA TYR A 38 7.15 5.14 10.95
C TYR A 38 7.34 6.13 9.81
N LYS A 39 7.11 7.42 10.04
CA LYS A 39 7.24 8.45 9.01
C LYS A 39 8.61 8.43 8.34
N GLN A 40 9.66 8.12 9.07
CA GLN A 40 11.01 8.08 8.53
C GLN A 40 11.19 7.00 7.44
N PHE A 41 10.32 5.98 7.40
CA PHE A 41 10.39 4.89 6.44
C PHE A 41 9.43 5.08 5.25
N ASN A 42 8.60 6.11 5.26
CA ASN A 42 7.51 6.26 4.30
C ASN A 42 7.72 7.45 3.36
N HIS A 43 8.91 7.56 2.79
CA HIS A 43 9.20 8.57 1.77
C HIS A 43 8.54 8.19 0.45
N THR A 44 7.83 9.14 -0.17
CA THR A 44 7.07 8.91 -1.39
C THR A 44 7.71 9.51 -2.64
N ASP A 45 8.70 10.35 -2.47
CA ASP A 45 9.32 11.15 -3.53
C ASP A 45 10.11 10.33 -4.56
N LYS A 46 10.31 9.04 -4.32
CA LYS A 46 11.12 8.18 -5.20
C LYS A 46 10.37 7.00 -5.79
N TYR A 47 9.04 6.99 -5.69
CA TYR A 47 8.28 5.88 -6.26
C TYR A 47 8.03 6.11 -7.75
N ASN A 48 8.41 5.12 -8.55
CA ASN A 48 8.24 5.17 -10.01
C ASN A 48 7.05 4.34 -10.49
N HIS A 49 6.41 3.59 -9.60
CA HIS A 49 5.32 2.68 -9.95
C HIS A 49 4.18 2.88 -8.97
N ILE A 50 3.29 3.77 -9.34
CA ILE A 50 2.12 4.14 -8.52
C ILE A 50 0.87 3.94 -9.36
N ILE A 51 -0.20 3.49 -8.71
CA ILE A 51 -1.52 3.43 -9.34
C ILE A 51 -2.46 4.32 -8.53
N VAL A 52 -3.22 5.14 -9.23
CA VAL A 52 -4.29 5.96 -8.65
C VAL A 52 -5.61 5.47 -9.20
N ALA A 53 -6.58 5.27 -8.32
CA ALA A 53 -7.95 4.88 -8.69
C ALA A 53 -8.84 6.11 -8.69
N TYR A 54 -9.72 6.18 -9.69
CA TYR A 54 -10.65 7.29 -9.88
C TYR A 54 -12.08 6.79 -9.98
N SER A 55 -13.00 7.58 -9.47
CA SER A 55 -14.44 7.44 -9.73
C SER A 55 -14.91 8.76 -10.32
N ASP A 56 -15.35 8.74 -11.58
CA ASP A 56 -15.80 9.94 -12.29
C ASP A 56 -14.79 11.09 -12.19
N GLU A 57 -13.53 10.80 -12.50
CA GLU A 57 -12.40 11.73 -12.48
C GLU A 57 -11.97 12.20 -11.09
N LYS A 58 -12.61 11.72 -10.03
CA LYS A 58 -12.23 12.03 -8.65
C LYS A 58 -11.26 10.97 -8.15
N PRO A 59 -10.07 11.34 -7.63
CA PRO A 59 -9.15 10.36 -7.05
C PRO A 59 -9.74 9.80 -5.75
N ILE A 60 -9.83 8.47 -5.66
CA ILE A 60 -10.45 7.77 -4.54
C ILE A 60 -9.55 6.77 -3.84
N GLY A 61 -8.42 6.44 -4.41
CA GLY A 61 -7.50 5.50 -3.79
C GLY A 61 -6.18 5.44 -4.52
N CYS A 62 -5.18 4.85 -3.89
CA CYS A 62 -3.86 4.72 -4.48
C CYS A 62 -3.08 3.55 -3.88
N GLY A 63 -1.98 3.21 -4.52
CA GLY A 63 -1.00 2.27 -4.02
C GLY A 63 0.27 2.36 -4.84
N ALA A 64 1.35 1.81 -4.30
CA ALA A 64 2.65 1.84 -4.95
C ALA A 64 3.36 0.51 -4.78
N ILE A 65 4.27 0.20 -5.71
CA ILE A 65 5.21 -0.89 -5.54
C ILE A 65 6.62 -0.32 -5.58
N LYS A 66 7.48 -0.88 -4.74
CA LYS A 66 8.88 -0.48 -4.63
C LYS A 66 9.75 -1.73 -4.70
N PRO A 67 10.83 -1.73 -5.51
CA PRO A 67 11.73 -2.89 -5.51
C PRO A 67 12.24 -3.19 -4.11
N PHE A 68 12.18 -4.45 -3.71
CA PHE A 68 12.68 -4.93 -2.42
C PHE A 68 13.95 -5.77 -2.61
N ASP A 69 13.88 -6.75 -3.50
CA ASP A 69 15.05 -7.52 -3.95
C ASP A 69 14.82 -7.92 -5.42
N ASP A 70 15.67 -8.77 -5.97
CA ASP A 70 15.60 -9.13 -7.41
C ASP A 70 14.29 -9.81 -7.80
N ASN A 71 13.59 -10.43 -6.85
CA ASN A 71 12.38 -11.20 -7.11
C ASN A 71 11.13 -10.64 -6.44
N THR A 72 11.27 -9.59 -5.64
CA THR A 72 10.21 -9.13 -4.74
C THR A 72 10.03 -7.63 -4.82
N VAL A 73 8.78 -7.19 -4.83
CA VAL A 73 8.43 -5.77 -4.60
C VAL A 73 7.73 -5.63 -3.26
N GLU A 74 7.83 -4.44 -2.70
CA GLU A 74 7.08 -4.08 -1.49
C GLU A 74 5.88 -3.23 -1.89
N ILE A 75 4.70 -3.60 -1.39
CA ILE A 75 3.48 -2.80 -1.54
C ILE A 75 3.55 -1.67 -0.54
N LYS A 76 3.37 -0.44 -1.01
CA LYS A 76 3.44 0.77 -0.19
C LYS A 76 2.27 1.69 -0.49
N ARG A 77 1.92 2.53 0.46
CA ARG A 77 0.96 3.63 0.26
C ARG A 77 -0.43 3.18 -0.20
N MET A 78 -0.86 2.00 0.19
CA MET A 78 -2.23 1.54 -0.10
C MET A 78 -3.23 2.36 0.72
N PHE A 79 -4.17 2.99 0.03
CA PHE A 79 -5.15 3.85 0.66
C PHE A 79 -6.41 3.96 -0.19
N VAL A 80 -7.56 3.94 0.46
CA VAL A 80 -8.86 4.20 -0.19
C VAL A 80 -9.60 5.20 0.70
N LEU A 81 -10.20 6.22 0.08
CA LEU A 81 -11.01 7.19 0.82
C LEU A 81 -12.06 6.46 1.65
N GLN A 82 -12.31 6.94 2.86
CA GLN A 82 -13.22 6.30 3.79
C GLN A 82 -14.59 6.04 3.18
N ASP A 83 -15.14 7.01 2.47
CA ASP A 83 -16.47 6.91 1.83
C ASP A 83 -16.52 5.93 0.66
N GLU A 84 -15.36 5.52 0.14
CA GLU A 84 -15.25 4.59 -0.98
C GLU A 84 -14.86 3.18 -0.55
N ARG A 85 -14.71 2.92 0.74
CA ARG A 85 -14.38 1.60 1.28
C ARG A 85 -15.59 0.68 1.20
N GLY A 86 -15.33 -0.63 1.12
CA GLY A 86 -16.40 -1.63 0.98
C GLY A 86 -16.93 -1.78 -0.44
N LYS A 87 -16.31 -1.12 -1.43
CA LYS A 87 -16.72 -1.13 -2.84
C LYS A 87 -15.68 -1.83 -3.74
N SER A 88 -14.80 -2.62 -3.15
CA SER A 88 -13.75 -3.38 -3.84
C SER A 88 -12.65 -2.53 -4.50
N VAL A 89 -12.51 -1.26 -4.14
CA VAL A 89 -11.48 -0.39 -4.70
C VAL A 89 -10.08 -0.88 -4.32
N ALA A 90 -9.89 -1.27 -3.05
CA ALA A 90 -8.60 -1.79 -2.58
C ALA A 90 -8.21 -3.06 -3.33
N THR A 91 -9.18 -3.96 -3.57
CA THR A 91 -8.93 -5.19 -4.34
C THR A 91 -8.49 -4.86 -5.76
N LYS A 92 -9.17 -3.92 -6.42
CA LYS A 92 -8.80 -3.49 -7.78
C LYS A 92 -7.39 -2.91 -7.82
N LEU A 93 -7.05 -2.08 -6.83
CA LEU A 93 -5.72 -1.49 -6.71
C LEU A 93 -4.64 -2.57 -6.52
N LEU A 94 -4.88 -3.49 -5.60
CA LEU A 94 -3.89 -4.54 -5.31
C LEU A 94 -3.72 -5.48 -6.51
N ASP A 95 -4.82 -5.87 -7.17
CA ASP A 95 -4.76 -6.66 -8.39
C ASP A 95 -3.89 -5.97 -9.44
N ALA A 96 -4.10 -4.67 -9.65
CA ALA A 96 -3.37 -3.91 -10.66
C ALA A 96 -1.89 -3.77 -10.30
N LEU A 97 -1.57 -3.55 -9.03
CA LEU A 97 -0.19 -3.46 -8.57
C LEU A 97 0.53 -4.80 -8.72
N GLU A 98 -0.11 -5.90 -8.35
CA GLU A 98 0.46 -7.23 -8.51
C GLU A 98 0.65 -7.60 -9.97
N ASN A 99 -0.31 -7.26 -10.82
CA ASN A 99 -0.17 -7.48 -12.26
C ASN A 99 1.00 -6.68 -12.83
N TRP A 100 1.17 -5.45 -12.41
CA TRP A 100 2.31 -4.62 -12.84
C TRP A 100 3.62 -5.23 -12.39
N ALA A 101 3.70 -5.69 -11.14
CA ALA A 101 4.89 -6.37 -10.62
C ALA A 101 5.23 -7.62 -11.47
N LYS A 102 4.22 -8.41 -11.87
CA LYS A 102 4.43 -9.57 -12.75
C LYS A 102 4.98 -9.15 -14.12
N GLU A 103 4.42 -8.09 -14.71
CA GLU A 103 4.92 -7.54 -15.97
C GLU A 103 6.40 -7.16 -15.89
N LEU A 104 6.81 -6.65 -14.72
CA LEU A 104 8.19 -6.23 -14.48
C LEU A 104 9.13 -7.40 -14.14
N GLY A 105 8.60 -8.62 -14.02
CA GLY A 105 9.40 -9.81 -13.79
C GLY A 105 9.55 -10.24 -12.34
N TYR A 106 8.77 -9.67 -11.43
CA TYR A 106 8.80 -10.04 -10.01
C TYR A 106 7.91 -11.26 -9.74
N PHE A 107 8.26 -12.00 -8.68
CA PHE A 107 7.55 -13.22 -8.29
C PHE A 107 6.79 -13.09 -6.98
N TYR A 108 7.14 -12.11 -6.16
CA TYR A 108 6.57 -11.96 -4.83
C TYR A 108 6.26 -10.50 -4.51
N CYS A 109 5.22 -10.31 -3.71
CA CYS A 109 4.92 -9.02 -3.08
C CYS A 109 5.02 -9.19 -1.57
N VAL A 110 5.65 -8.24 -0.89
CA VAL A 110 5.68 -8.16 0.57
C VAL A 110 5.10 -6.83 1.00
N LEU A 111 4.66 -6.77 2.24
CA LEU A 111 4.15 -5.52 2.82
C LEU A 111 4.25 -5.58 4.34
N GLU A 112 4.20 -4.40 4.94
CA GLU A 112 4.15 -4.24 6.37
C GLU A 112 2.92 -3.41 6.74
N THR A 113 2.25 -3.77 7.82
CA THR A 113 1.19 -2.97 8.41
C THR A 113 1.31 -3.02 9.93
N GLY A 114 0.76 -2.02 10.62
CA GLY A 114 0.78 -1.98 12.08
C GLY A 114 -0.32 -2.86 12.68
N LYS A 115 -0.08 -3.35 13.89
CA LYS A 115 -1.04 -4.20 14.61
C LYS A 115 -2.40 -3.53 14.82
N LYS A 116 -2.44 -2.20 14.85
CA LYS A 116 -3.67 -1.44 15.06
C LYS A 116 -4.48 -1.27 13.77
N GLN A 117 -3.91 -1.60 12.63
CA GLN A 117 -4.56 -1.51 11.31
C GLN A 117 -5.39 -2.77 11.03
N LYS A 118 -6.43 -2.99 11.81
CA LYS A 118 -7.19 -4.25 11.76
C LYS A 118 -7.88 -4.49 10.43
N ALA A 119 -8.40 -3.45 9.80
CA ALA A 119 -9.05 -3.56 8.49
C ALA A 119 -8.03 -3.97 7.42
N ALA A 120 -6.82 -3.41 7.46
CA ALA A 120 -5.76 -3.76 6.52
C ALA A 120 -5.32 -5.21 6.72
N ILE A 121 -5.11 -5.63 7.96
CA ILE A 121 -4.72 -7.02 8.27
C ILE A 121 -5.75 -7.99 7.70
N SER A 122 -7.02 -7.72 7.95
CA SER A 122 -8.12 -8.56 7.47
C SER A 122 -8.17 -8.59 5.94
N PHE A 123 -8.00 -7.44 5.31
CA PHE A 123 -8.01 -7.33 3.85
C PHE A 123 -6.89 -8.15 3.20
N TYR A 124 -5.65 -7.98 3.66
CA TYR A 124 -4.51 -8.69 3.07
C TYR A 124 -4.58 -10.18 3.35
N THR A 125 -5.01 -10.58 4.54
CA THR A 125 -5.18 -12.00 4.88
C THR A 125 -6.25 -12.65 3.99
N SER A 126 -7.37 -11.98 3.80
CA SER A 126 -8.45 -12.48 2.92
C SER A 126 -8.03 -12.52 1.46
N TYR A 127 -7.17 -11.62 1.04
CA TYR A 127 -6.65 -11.58 -0.33
C TYR A 127 -5.72 -12.77 -0.63
N GLY A 128 -5.06 -13.32 0.39
CA GLY A 128 -4.17 -14.46 0.23
C GLY A 128 -2.76 -14.23 0.76
N TYR A 129 -2.50 -13.06 1.34
CA TYR A 129 -1.19 -12.79 1.95
C TYR A 129 -1.01 -13.63 3.21
N GLN A 130 0.21 -14.12 3.42
CA GLN A 130 0.57 -14.92 4.58
C GLN A 130 1.58 -14.17 5.46
N ARG A 131 1.44 -14.35 6.77
CA ARG A 131 2.37 -13.75 7.72
C ARG A 131 3.76 -14.33 7.53
N ILE A 132 4.74 -13.44 7.56
CA ILE A 132 6.17 -13.78 7.54
C ILE A 132 6.87 -13.06 8.70
N PRO A 133 8.09 -13.50 9.07
CA PRO A 133 8.88 -12.74 10.04
C PRO A 133 9.10 -11.32 9.54
N ASN A 134 9.15 -10.37 10.46
CA ASN A 134 9.39 -8.98 10.10
C ASN A 134 10.73 -8.83 9.38
N TYR A 135 10.73 -8.01 8.32
CA TYR A 135 11.89 -7.84 7.45
C TYR A 135 12.45 -6.42 7.52
N GLY A 136 13.69 -6.26 7.04
CA GLY A 136 14.32 -4.96 6.86
C GLY A 136 14.30 -4.12 8.12
N GLN A 137 13.89 -2.87 7.99
CA GLN A 137 13.78 -1.92 9.09
C GLN A 137 12.74 -2.30 10.14
N TYR A 138 11.84 -3.23 9.83
CA TYR A 138 10.78 -3.65 10.76
C TYR A 138 11.16 -4.83 11.64
N LYS A 139 12.37 -5.38 11.47
CA LYS A 139 12.80 -6.65 12.05
C LYS A 139 12.56 -6.79 13.54
N ASN A 140 12.78 -5.73 14.31
CA ASN A 140 12.63 -5.76 15.76
C ASN A 140 11.50 -4.84 16.24
N ILE A 141 10.56 -4.50 15.35
CA ILE A 141 9.45 -3.60 15.67
C ILE A 141 8.23 -4.44 16.04
N GLU A 142 7.91 -4.50 17.32
CA GLU A 142 6.80 -5.33 17.82
C GLU A 142 5.47 -4.95 17.19
N ASN A 143 5.23 -3.66 16.93
CA ASN A 143 3.97 -3.19 16.35
C ASN A 143 3.82 -3.52 14.87
N SER A 144 4.87 -3.99 14.19
CA SER A 144 4.84 -4.27 12.76
C SER A 144 4.50 -5.71 12.47
N LEU A 145 3.63 -5.91 11.48
CA LEU A 145 3.27 -7.23 10.95
C LEU A 145 3.61 -7.26 9.47
N CYS A 146 4.38 -8.25 9.06
CA CYS A 146 4.80 -8.39 7.67
C CYS A 146 4.11 -9.57 6.99
N PHE A 147 3.86 -9.42 5.70
CA PHE A 147 3.09 -10.37 4.89
C PHE A 147 3.76 -10.58 3.55
N LYS A 148 3.48 -11.72 2.92
CA LYS A 148 4.01 -12.06 1.61
C LYS A 148 2.96 -12.79 0.77
N HIS A 149 2.96 -12.52 -0.53
CA HIS A 149 2.10 -13.17 -1.49
C HIS A 149 2.91 -13.60 -2.71
N ASN A 150 2.67 -14.82 -3.17
CA ASN A 150 3.28 -15.36 -4.39
C ASN A 150 2.43 -14.91 -5.57
N ILE A 151 3.03 -14.18 -6.53
CA ILE A 151 2.32 -13.62 -7.68
C ILE A 151 2.71 -14.28 -9.01
N LYS A 152 3.48 -15.34 -8.97
CA LYS A 152 3.87 -16.07 -10.19
C LYS A 152 2.69 -16.44 -11.05
#